data_e3a9ae8bddb23f464d48026bfe1fb455
#
_entry.id   e3a9ae8bddb23f464d48026bfe1fb455
#
_cell.length_a   1.000
_cell.length_b   1.000
_cell.length_c   1.000
_cell.angle_alpha   90.00
_cell.angle_beta   90.00
_cell.angle_gamma   90.00
#
_symmetry.space_group_name_H-M   'P 1'
#
loop_
_entity.id
_entity.type
_entity.pdbx_description
1 polymer ?
#
loop_
_entity_poly.entity_id
_entity_poly.type
_entity_poly.pdbx_seq_one_letter_code
_entity_poly.pdbx_strand_id
1 'polypeptide(L)'
;LEVCKDSKPVLNGANASNYEAMNAVATAAGVVLGVSGKDLNELYDTTAAIEKLGNKNLVLDVTGADIKETFGNAVQVRRAALKDQDRTFGYPSIVNLAKIAGGDYHLQAGLAAMFTMKYGSIVVMERMTYAEALPLYGLRQNVFTDPQKPMRVEPGIYPMNGGDENSLVVTTVDFALTYFLVSGELERSGVPLNLVINDAGGLSVLTSWAAGKFSGNSISTFFKEKVEPNVKSRRLVIPGKVAVLKGDLEAKL
;
A
#
# COMPACT_ATOMS: atom_id res chain seq x y z
N LEU A 1 -18.03 23.34 -16.29
CA LEU A 1 -18.51 22.33 -15.33
C LEU A 1 -19.84 21.68 -15.74
N GLU A 2 -20.80 22.42 -16.27
CA GLU A 2 -22.14 21.89 -16.62
C GLU A 2 -22.08 20.67 -17.53
N VAL A 3 -21.13 20.63 -18.47
CA VAL A 3 -20.97 19.50 -19.43
C VAL A 3 -20.33 18.27 -18.79
N CYS A 4 -19.53 18.42 -17.73
CA CYS A 4 -18.72 17.31 -17.17
C CYS A 4 -18.95 17.07 -15.67
N LYS A 5 -19.94 17.72 -15.05
CA LYS A 5 -20.22 17.60 -13.61
C LYS A 5 -20.47 16.15 -13.15
N ASP A 6 -21.08 15.32 -14.00
CA ASP A 6 -21.39 13.93 -13.70
C ASP A 6 -20.13 13.05 -13.60
N SER A 7 -19.03 13.48 -14.23
CA SER A 7 -17.71 12.84 -14.13
C SER A 7 -16.95 13.25 -12.87
N LYS A 8 -17.51 14.16 -12.04
CA LYS A 8 -16.90 14.69 -10.82
C LYS A 8 -15.45 15.16 -11.03
N PRO A 9 -15.20 16.12 -11.93
CA PRO A 9 -13.86 16.60 -12.23
C PRO A 9 -13.24 17.33 -11.04
N VAL A 10 -11.92 17.51 -11.05
CA VAL A 10 -11.23 18.46 -10.18
C VAL A 10 -11.28 19.84 -10.84
N LEU A 11 -11.85 20.82 -10.15
CA LEU A 11 -11.77 22.22 -10.55
C LEU A 11 -10.47 22.83 -10.03
N ASN A 12 -9.41 22.86 -10.84
CA ASN A 12 -8.10 23.32 -10.41
C ASN A 12 -7.87 24.82 -10.69
N GLY A 13 -7.00 25.45 -9.89
CA GLY A 13 -6.52 26.82 -10.09
C GLY A 13 -7.11 27.87 -9.14
N ALA A 14 -7.75 27.46 -8.04
CA ALA A 14 -8.09 28.39 -6.97
C ALA A 14 -6.82 28.95 -6.33
N ASN A 15 -6.74 30.25 -6.16
CA ASN A 15 -5.61 30.96 -5.56
C ASN A 15 -6.10 32.15 -4.74
N ALA A 16 -5.19 32.91 -4.13
CA ALA A 16 -5.51 34.03 -3.26
C ALA A 16 -6.46 35.09 -3.91
N SER A 17 -6.47 35.20 -5.23
CA SER A 17 -7.26 36.22 -5.92
C SER A 17 -8.67 35.76 -6.31
N ASN A 18 -8.94 34.45 -6.38
CA ASN A 18 -10.17 33.90 -6.94
C ASN A 18 -10.85 32.80 -6.12
N TYR A 19 -10.26 32.43 -4.98
CA TYR A 19 -10.69 31.24 -4.23
C TYR A 19 -12.16 31.28 -3.80
N GLU A 20 -12.71 32.45 -3.46
CA GLU A 20 -14.11 32.57 -3.03
C GLU A 20 -15.07 32.19 -4.16
N ALA A 21 -14.87 32.77 -5.35
CA ALA A 21 -15.69 32.48 -6.51
C ALA A 21 -15.56 31.01 -6.96
N MET A 22 -14.32 30.49 -7.01
CA MET A 22 -14.09 29.11 -7.39
C MET A 22 -14.64 28.13 -6.35
N ASN A 23 -14.56 28.47 -5.08
CA ASN A 23 -15.12 27.64 -4.00
C ASN A 23 -16.66 27.58 -4.11
N ALA A 24 -17.32 28.70 -4.39
CA ALA A 24 -18.77 28.71 -4.58
C ALA A 24 -19.19 27.80 -5.73
N VAL A 25 -18.48 27.86 -6.86
CA VAL A 25 -18.76 27.03 -8.04
C VAL A 25 -18.49 25.55 -7.75
N ALA A 26 -17.35 25.21 -7.11
CA ALA A 26 -17.01 23.85 -6.77
C ALA A 26 -17.99 23.21 -5.79
N THR A 27 -18.39 23.98 -4.77
CA THR A 27 -19.37 23.53 -3.77
C THR A 27 -20.76 23.32 -4.39
N ALA A 28 -21.22 24.25 -5.23
CA ALA A 28 -22.51 24.12 -5.92
C ALA A 28 -22.54 22.91 -6.87
N ALA A 29 -21.41 22.59 -7.52
CA ALA A 29 -21.28 21.45 -8.41
C ALA A 29 -20.93 20.11 -7.68
N GLY A 30 -20.59 20.15 -6.39
CA GLY A 30 -20.19 18.99 -5.61
C GLY A 30 -18.87 18.34 -6.09
N VAL A 31 -17.94 19.17 -6.62
CA VAL A 31 -16.66 18.72 -7.17
C VAL A 31 -15.48 19.12 -6.29
N VAL A 32 -14.35 18.43 -6.45
CA VAL A 32 -13.11 18.73 -5.74
C VAL A 32 -12.52 20.05 -6.23
N LEU A 33 -12.04 20.89 -5.30
CA LEU A 33 -11.36 22.14 -5.61
C LEU A 33 -9.84 21.99 -5.47
N GLY A 34 -9.11 22.25 -6.55
CA GLY A 34 -7.66 22.33 -6.56
C GLY A 34 -7.18 23.73 -6.18
N VAL A 35 -6.35 23.80 -5.14
CA VAL A 35 -5.82 25.05 -4.58
C VAL A 35 -4.35 25.18 -4.97
N SER A 36 -3.96 26.35 -5.44
CA SER A 36 -2.58 26.70 -5.79
C SER A 36 -2.15 28.00 -5.11
N GLY A 37 -0.85 28.21 -5.00
CA GLY A 37 -0.26 29.44 -4.49
C GLY A 37 1.05 29.74 -5.23
N LYS A 38 1.55 30.95 -5.12
CA LYS A 38 2.87 31.33 -5.63
C LYS A 38 4.01 30.65 -4.82
N ASP A 39 3.73 30.34 -3.55
CA ASP A 39 4.59 29.63 -2.62
C ASP A 39 3.74 28.84 -1.61
N LEU A 40 4.38 28.10 -0.71
CA LEU A 40 3.69 27.29 0.30
C LEU A 40 2.93 28.10 1.33
N ASN A 41 3.35 29.35 1.61
CA ASN A 41 2.63 30.20 2.58
C ASN A 41 1.29 30.65 1.97
N GLU A 42 1.30 31.13 0.73
CA GLU A 42 0.06 31.51 0.04
C GLU A 42 -0.85 30.32 -0.18
N LEU A 43 -0.30 29.15 -0.51
CA LEU A 43 -1.06 27.90 -0.62
C LEU A 43 -1.74 27.56 0.72
N TYR A 44 -1.01 27.66 1.81
CA TYR A 44 -1.53 27.42 3.16
C TYR A 44 -2.65 28.40 3.53
N ASP A 45 -2.39 29.70 3.40
CA ASP A 45 -3.35 30.75 3.77
C ASP A 45 -4.64 30.66 2.94
N THR A 46 -4.52 30.39 1.64
CA THR A 46 -5.67 30.19 0.74
C THR A 46 -6.46 28.95 1.12
N THR A 47 -5.77 27.84 1.42
CA THR A 47 -6.42 26.60 1.87
C THR A 47 -7.17 26.81 3.17
N ALA A 48 -6.53 27.45 4.16
CA ALA A 48 -7.16 27.76 5.44
C ALA A 48 -8.37 28.70 5.30
N ALA A 49 -8.32 29.66 4.35
CA ALA A 49 -9.45 30.54 4.05
C ALA A 49 -10.63 29.76 3.47
N ILE A 50 -10.39 28.82 2.56
CA ILE A 50 -11.41 27.95 1.97
C ILE A 50 -12.01 27.01 3.04
N GLU A 51 -11.20 26.47 3.95
CA GLU A 51 -11.69 25.65 5.07
C GLU A 51 -12.65 26.42 5.97
N LYS A 52 -12.38 27.71 6.23
CA LYS A 52 -13.28 28.60 6.99
C LYS A 52 -14.63 28.81 6.28
N LEU A 53 -14.67 28.70 4.97
CA LEU A 53 -15.92 28.70 4.19
C LEU A 53 -16.67 27.37 4.25
N GLY A 54 -16.11 26.36 4.96
CA GLY A 54 -16.74 25.05 5.18
C GLY A 54 -16.40 23.99 4.14
N ASN A 55 -15.62 24.30 3.11
CA ASN A 55 -15.23 23.31 2.10
C ASN A 55 -13.97 22.55 2.54
N LYS A 56 -14.08 21.21 2.61
CA LYS A 56 -13.00 20.27 2.91
C LYS A 56 -12.73 19.29 1.77
N ASN A 57 -13.34 19.51 0.61
CA ASN A 57 -13.15 18.68 -0.57
C ASN A 57 -12.06 19.30 -1.47
N LEU A 58 -10.82 19.27 -1.00
CA LEU A 58 -9.68 19.99 -1.56
C LEU A 58 -8.57 19.07 -2.06
N VAL A 59 -7.77 19.61 -2.97
CA VAL A 59 -6.50 19.01 -3.42
C VAL A 59 -5.49 20.16 -3.58
N LEU A 60 -4.22 19.94 -3.17
CA LEU A 60 -3.22 20.99 -3.13
C LEU A 60 -2.27 20.89 -4.33
N ASP A 61 -2.18 21.92 -5.16
CA ASP A 61 -1.16 21.99 -6.22
C ASP A 61 0.16 22.48 -5.62
N VAL A 62 1.08 21.53 -5.42
CA VAL A 62 2.41 21.78 -4.84
C VAL A 62 3.47 22.08 -5.88
N THR A 63 3.08 22.26 -7.15
CA THR A 63 3.98 22.51 -8.26
C THR A 63 4.69 23.86 -8.12
N GLY A 64 5.99 23.82 -7.98
CA GLY A 64 6.86 25.00 -7.95
C GLY A 64 7.27 25.51 -9.33
N ALA A 65 8.32 26.31 -9.37
CA ALA A 65 8.88 26.84 -10.60
C ALA A 65 9.75 25.79 -11.35
N ASP A 66 10.34 24.86 -10.62
CA ASP A 66 11.21 23.81 -11.18
C ASP A 66 11.03 22.47 -10.42
N ILE A 67 11.78 21.46 -10.85
CA ILE A 67 11.75 20.10 -10.27
C ILE A 67 12.18 20.11 -8.81
N LYS A 68 13.22 20.87 -8.46
CA LYS A 68 13.79 20.93 -7.10
C LYS A 68 12.79 21.57 -6.15
N GLU A 69 12.21 22.68 -6.52
CA GLU A 69 11.20 23.36 -5.73
C GLU A 69 9.96 22.51 -5.58
N THR A 70 9.46 21.92 -6.66
CA THR A 70 8.27 21.04 -6.62
C THR A 70 8.47 19.85 -5.67
N PHE A 71 9.63 19.20 -5.73
CA PHE A 71 9.93 18.10 -4.82
C PHE A 71 10.08 18.59 -3.37
N GLY A 72 10.74 19.73 -3.18
CA GLY A 72 10.86 20.38 -1.86
C GLY A 72 9.51 20.70 -1.25
N ASN A 73 8.60 21.29 -2.04
CA ASN A 73 7.24 21.60 -1.64
C ASN A 73 6.47 20.34 -1.22
N ALA A 74 6.50 19.29 -2.06
CA ALA A 74 5.84 18.03 -1.78
C ALA A 74 6.35 17.38 -0.47
N VAL A 75 7.67 17.44 -0.21
CA VAL A 75 8.28 16.96 1.03
C VAL A 75 7.81 17.78 2.22
N GLN A 76 7.82 19.11 2.12
CA GLN A 76 7.44 20.01 3.22
C GLN A 76 5.97 19.86 3.58
N VAL A 77 5.07 19.86 2.60
CA VAL A 77 3.62 19.63 2.79
C VAL A 77 3.38 18.29 3.49
N ARG A 78 4.01 17.22 3.01
CA ARG A 78 3.84 15.90 3.62
C ARG A 78 4.41 15.83 5.03
N ARG A 79 5.53 16.50 5.28
CA ARG A 79 6.15 16.57 6.61
C ARG A 79 5.28 17.33 7.59
N ALA A 80 4.76 18.50 7.23
CA ALA A 80 3.85 19.28 8.06
C ALA A 80 2.58 18.48 8.38
N ALA A 81 1.98 17.84 7.39
CA ALA A 81 0.79 17.01 7.58
C ALA A 81 1.00 15.85 8.54
N LEU A 82 2.14 15.14 8.47
CA LEU A 82 2.38 13.92 9.26
C LEU A 82 3.09 14.18 10.59
N LYS A 83 4.15 15.00 10.58
CA LYS A 83 4.98 15.23 11.76
C LYS A 83 4.38 16.28 12.67
N ASP A 84 3.92 17.37 12.06
CA ASP A 84 3.38 18.50 12.80
C ASP A 84 1.84 18.40 12.94
N GLN A 85 1.24 17.34 12.35
CA GLN A 85 -0.20 17.06 12.37
C GLN A 85 -1.06 18.20 11.83
N ASP A 86 -0.49 18.98 10.92
CA ASP A 86 -1.18 20.09 10.29
C ASP A 86 -2.19 19.60 9.24
N ARG A 87 -3.47 19.76 9.55
CA ARG A 87 -4.56 19.26 8.70
C ARG A 87 -4.75 20.07 7.44
N THR A 88 -4.38 21.36 7.45
CA THR A 88 -4.49 22.25 6.28
C THR A 88 -3.57 21.78 5.14
N PHE A 89 -2.44 21.14 5.47
CA PHE A 89 -1.60 20.43 4.50
C PHE A 89 -1.92 18.95 4.36
N GLY A 90 -2.97 18.45 5.00
CA GLY A 90 -3.36 17.03 5.01
C GLY A 90 -4.14 16.55 3.77
N TYR A 91 -4.39 17.42 2.79
CA TYR A 91 -5.10 17.07 1.56
C TYR A 91 -4.20 16.36 0.54
N PRO A 92 -4.79 15.59 -0.42
CA PRO A 92 -4.03 15.05 -1.54
C PRO A 92 -3.34 16.15 -2.35
N SER A 93 -2.24 15.82 -3.03
CA SER A 93 -1.44 16.77 -3.80
C SER A 93 -1.60 16.60 -5.31
N ILE A 94 -1.50 17.71 -6.05
CA ILE A 94 -1.27 17.75 -7.50
C ILE A 94 0.19 18.10 -7.74
N VAL A 95 0.82 17.40 -8.70
CA VAL A 95 2.11 17.74 -9.28
C VAL A 95 1.95 17.87 -10.79
N ASN A 96 2.18 19.05 -11.33
CA ASN A 96 2.05 19.33 -12.75
C ASN A 96 3.40 19.25 -13.45
N LEU A 97 3.71 18.10 -14.02
CA LEU A 97 4.97 17.83 -14.74
C LEU A 97 5.03 18.58 -16.06
N ALA A 98 3.90 18.84 -16.71
CA ALA A 98 3.86 19.65 -17.92
C ALA A 98 4.41 21.07 -17.70
N LYS A 99 4.21 21.62 -16.48
CA LYS A 99 4.74 22.94 -16.12
C LYS A 99 6.26 22.94 -15.90
N ILE A 100 6.83 21.91 -15.29
CA ILE A 100 8.23 21.89 -14.84
C ILE A 100 9.18 21.13 -15.76
N ALA A 101 8.65 20.35 -16.70
CA ALA A 101 9.40 19.55 -17.68
C ALA A 101 8.71 19.55 -19.05
N GLY A 102 8.06 20.67 -19.43
CA GLY A 102 7.32 20.80 -20.66
C GLY A 102 8.16 20.48 -21.90
N GLY A 103 7.59 19.71 -22.83
CA GLY A 103 8.24 19.26 -24.06
C GLY A 103 9.18 18.05 -23.90
N ASP A 104 9.65 17.72 -22.69
CA ASP A 104 10.48 16.54 -22.45
C ASP A 104 9.65 15.39 -21.86
N TYR A 105 9.08 14.57 -22.72
CA TYR A 105 8.19 13.48 -22.32
C TYR A 105 8.89 12.35 -21.57
N HIS A 106 10.17 12.12 -21.84
CA HIS A 106 10.94 11.10 -21.10
C HIS A 106 11.23 11.56 -19.67
N LEU A 107 11.60 12.82 -19.51
CA LEU A 107 11.78 13.42 -18.19
C LEU A 107 10.45 13.43 -17.42
N GLN A 108 9.34 13.78 -18.06
CA GLN A 108 8.02 13.70 -17.43
C GLN A 108 7.68 12.28 -16.96
N ALA A 109 7.96 11.25 -17.75
CA ALA A 109 7.74 9.86 -17.36
C ALA A 109 8.62 9.44 -16.15
N GLY A 110 9.88 9.83 -16.14
CA GLY A 110 10.79 9.61 -15.01
C GLY A 110 10.34 10.32 -13.73
N LEU A 111 9.93 11.58 -13.85
CA LEU A 111 9.38 12.36 -12.73
C LEU A 111 8.04 11.80 -12.26
N ALA A 112 7.19 11.33 -13.17
CA ALA A 112 5.92 10.67 -12.81
C ALA A 112 6.18 9.40 -11.96
N ALA A 113 7.19 8.61 -12.30
CA ALA A 113 7.62 7.47 -11.48
C ALA A 113 8.08 7.93 -10.09
N MET A 114 8.91 8.96 -10.00
CA MET A 114 9.37 9.51 -8.73
C MET A 114 8.23 10.00 -7.85
N PHE A 115 7.30 10.79 -8.38
CA PHE A 115 6.16 11.32 -7.62
C PHE A 115 5.11 10.25 -7.31
N THR A 116 4.97 9.22 -8.12
CA THR A 116 4.13 8.04 -7.79
C THR A 116 4.67 7.32 -6.55
N MET A 117 5.98 7.21 -6.41
CA MET A 117 6.60 6.64 -5.21
C MET A 117 6.62 7.59 -4.02
N LYS A 118 6.67 8.90 -4.27
CA LYS A 118 6.90 9.94 -3.25
C LYS A 118 5.96 11.13 -3.45
N TYR A 119 4.95 11.23 -2.60
CA TYR A 119 4.16 12.44 -2.32
C TYR A 119 3.25 12.96 -3.44
N GLY A 120 3.19 12.35 -4.60
CA GLY A 120 2.26 12.75 -5.67
C GLY A 120 0.96 11.94 -5.60
N SER A 121 -0.19 12.60 -5.39
CA SER A 121 -1.49 11.94 -5.44
C SER A 121 -2.09 12.01 -6.85
N ILE A 122 -1.98 13.17 -7.50
CA ILE A 122 -2.36 13.41 -8.89
C ILE A 122 -1.13 13.92 -9.62
N VAL A 123 -0.74 13.25 -10.70
CA VAL A 123 0.38 13.65 -11.54
C VAL A 123 -0.17 14.07 -12.90
N VAL A 124 0.07 15.33 -13.28
CA VAL A 124 -0.37 15.89 -14.56
C VAL A 124 0.78 15.83 -15.56
N MET A 125 0.55 15.22 -16.72
CA MET A 125 1.50 15.10 -17.83
C MET A 125 0.89 15.70 -19.09
N GLU A 126 1.73 16.16 -20.03
CA GLU A 126 1.25 16.68 -21.31
C GLU A 126 0.61 15.58 -22.17
N ARG A 127 1.15 14.37 -22.09
CA ARG A 127 0.62 13.19 -22.75
C ARG A 127 1.00 11.94 -21.99
N MET A 128 0.34 10.84 -22.31
CA MET A 128 0.70 9.50 -21.85
C MET A 128 0.49 8.51 -23.00
N THR A 129 1.58 7.94 -23.49
CA THR A 129 1.54 6.80 -24.41
C THR A 129 1.50 5.48 -23.64
N TYR A 130 1.20 4.38 -24.33
CA TYR A 130 1.24 3.05 -23.70
C TYR A 130 2.63 2.70 -23.15
N ALA A 131 3.68 3.08 -23.86
CA ALA A 131 5.07 2.85 -23.44
C ALA A 131 5.43 3.59 -22.14
N GLU A 132 4.85 4.77 -21.91
CA GLU A 132 5.03 5.56 -20.68
C GLU A 132 4.12 5.04 -19.55
N ALA A 133 2.91 4.63 -19.87
CA ALA A 133 1.92 4.18 -18.90
C ALA A 133 2.28 2.82 -18.27
N LEU A 134 2.77 1.88 -19.06
CA LEU A 134 3.03 0.50 -18.62
C LEU A 134 3.99 0.41 -17.42
N PRO A 135 5.17 1.04 -17.43
CA PRO A 135 6.07 1.05 -16.27
C PRO A 135 5.48 1.79 -15.07
N LEU A 136 4.68 2.84 -15.27
CA LEU A 136 4.02 3.55 -14.18
C LEU A 136 2.95 2.69 -13.49
N TYR A 137 2.17 1.93 -14.25
CA TYR A 137 1.21 0.97 -13.68
C TYR A 137 1.92 -0.17 -12.95
N GLY A 138 3.00 -0.71 -13.50
CA GLY A 138 3.82 -1.72 -12.85
C GLY A 138 4.40 -1.23 -11.53
N LEU A 139 4.95 -0.01 -11.52
CA LEU A 139 5.48 0.64 -10.32
C LEU A 139 4.38 0.85 -9.26
N ARG A 140 3.23 1.41 -9.67
CA ARG A 140 2.10 1.63 -8.78
C ARG A 140 1.59 0.33 -8.18
N GLN A 141 1.49 -0.72 -8.96
CA GLN A 141 1.10 -2.03 -8.48
C GLN A 141 2.06 -2.55 -7.40
N ASN A 142 3.37 -2.47 -7.64
CA ASN A 142 4.37 -2.90 -6.66
C ASN A 142 4.28 -2.11 -5.35
N VAL A 143 4.12 -0.78 -5.42
CA VAL A 143 4.01 0.08 -4.22
C VAL A 143 2.79 -0.28 -3.37
N PHE A 144 1.67 -0.63 -4.01
CA PHE A 144 0.41 -0.89 -3.30
C PHE A 144 0.14 -2.37 -3.00
N THR A 145 0.80 -3.31 -3.68
CA THR A 145 0.58 -4.76 -3.49
C THR A 145 1.71 -5.47 -2.78
N ASP A 146 2.91 -4.84 -2.67
CA ASP A 146 4.04 -5.34 -1.87
C ASP A 146 4.38 -4.33 -0.76
N PRO A 147 3.52 -4.20 0.24
CA PRO A 147 3.77 -3.29 1.36
C PRO A 147 4.94 -3.79 2.19
N GLN A 148 5.66 -2.87 2.86
CA GLN A 148 6.74 -3.22 3.80
C GLN A 148 6.27 -4.09 4.97
N LYS A 149 4.96 -4.10 5.25
CA LYS A 149 4.30 -5.09 6.11
C LYS A 149 3.49 -6.01 5.22
N PRO A 150 3.98 -7.19 4.87
CA PRO A 150 3.26 -8.17 4.08
C PRO A 150 1.91 -8.51 4.69
N MET A 151 0.91 -8.79 3.86
CA MET A 151 -0.36 -9.32 4.37
C MET A 151 -0.09 -10.66 5.04
N ARG A 152 -0.64 -10.82 6.23
CA ARG A 152 -0.47 -12.01 7.07
C ARG A 152 -1.80 -12.70 7.30
N VAL A 153 -1.73 -14.00 7.46
CA VAL A 153 -2.82 -14.82 8.02
C VAL A 153 -2.52 -15.02 9.52
N GLU A 154 -3.53 -15.03 10.33
CA GLU A 154 -3.37 -15.25 11.77
C GLU A 154 -2.72 -16.62 12.02
N PRO A 155 -1.63 -16.69 12.80
CA PRO A 155 -1.02 -17.98 13.18
C PRO A 155 -1.99 -18.84 13.96
N GLY A 156 -2.09 -20.13 13.60
CA GLY A 156 -3.07 -21.02 14.23
C GLY A 156 -3.24 -22.34 13.51
N ILE A 157 -4.29 -23.08 13.89
CA ILE A 157 -4.67 -24.37 13.31
C ILE A 157 -5.93 -24.17 12.47
N TYR A 158 -5.87 -24.59 11.21
CA TYR A 158 -6.94 -24.49 10.24
C TYR A 158 -7.34 -25.91 9.78
N PRO A 159 -8.40 -26.51 10.36
CA PRO A 159 -8.88 -27.82 9.90
C PRO A 159 -9.40 -27.72 8.47
N MET A 160 -9.02 -28.67 7.60
CA MET A 160 -9.38 -28.71 6.20
C MET A 160 -9.97 -30.08 5.84
N ASN A 161 -10.91 -30.11 4.91
CA ASN A 161 -11.56 -31.34 4.41
C ASN A 161 -12.13 -32.23 5.53
N GLY A 162 -12.65 -31.62 6.61
CA GLY A 162 -13.15 -32.36 7.76
C GLY A 162 -12.06 -32.91 8.70
N GLY A 163 -10.88 -32.28 8.72
CA GLY A 163 -9.79 -32.66 9.61
C GLY A 163 -10.17 -32.58 11.08
N ASP A 164 -9.74 -33.57 11.85
CA ASP A 164 -9.95 -33.72 13.30
C ASP A 164 -8.61 -33.76 14.07
N GLU A 165 -8.66 -34.00 15.36
CA GLU A 165 -7.47 -34.07 16.22
C GLU A 165 -6.44 -35.14 15.83
N ASN A 166 -6.84 -36.18 15.10
CA ASN A 166 -5.99 -37.30 14.67
C ASN A 166 -5.51 -37.17 13.24
N SER A 167 -6.00 -36.16 12.52
CA SER A 167 -5.71 -35.95 11.11
C SER A 167 -4.26 -35.48 10.87
N LEU A 168 -3.77 -35.68 9.65
CA LEU A 168 -2.43 -35.26 9.24
C LEU A 168 -2.20 -33.77 9.54
N VAL A 169 -1.01 -33.42 10.03
CA VAL A 169 -0.60 -32.03 10.22
C VAL A 169 0.27 -31.57 9.06
N VAL A 170 -0.09 -30.46 8.46
CA VAL A 170 0.72 -29.78 7.44
C VAL A 170 1.07 -28.41 7.97
N THR A 171 2.35 -28.00 7.92
CA THR A 171 2.74 -26.70 8.45
C THR A 171 3.32 -25.78 7.36
N THR A 172 3.08 -24.49 7.51
CA THR A 172 3.67 -23.43 6.69
C THR A 172 3.74 -22.11 7.48
N VAL A 173 4.02 -21.02 6.78
CA VAL A 173 4.20 -19.68 7.34
C VAL A 173 2.97 -18.79 7.14
N ASP A 174 2.90 -17.71 7.90
CA ASP A 174 1.80 -16.74 7.93
C ASP A 174 1.75 -15.74 6.77
N PHE A 175 2.63 -15.85 5.78
CA PHE A 175 2.56 -15.03 4.57
C PHE A 175 1.30 -15.36 3.77
N ALA A 176 0.44 -14.37 3.53
CA ALA A 176 -0.88 -14.59 2.93
C ALA A 176 -0.84 -15.31 1.58
N LEU A 177 0.08 -14.93 0.69
CA LEU A 177 0.22 -15.62 -0.61
C LEU A 177 0.57 -17.10 -0.45
N THR A 178 1.47 -17.43 0.48
CA THR A 178 1.83 -18.83 0.78
C THR A 178 0.61 -19.58 1.31
N TYR A 179 -0.14 -18.99 2.23
CA TYR A 179 -1.36 -19.58 2.77
C TYR A 179 -2.37 -19.89 1.67
N PHE A 180 -2.72 -18.91 0.82
CA PHE A 180 -3.73 -19.12 -0.24
C PHE A 180 -3.31 -20.17 -1.26
N LEU A 181 -2.03 -20.22 -1.63
CA LEU A 181 -1.54 -21.26 -2.55
C LEU A 181 -1.58 -22.63 -1.91
N VAL A 182 -1.11 -22.76 -0.68
CA VAL A 182 -1.04 -24.07 0.04
C VAL A 182 -2.45 -24.53 0.40
N SER A 183 -3.29 -23.68 0.97
CA SER A 183 -4.67 -24.05 1.33
C SER A 183 -5.48 -24.50 0.11
N GLY A 184 -5.37 -23.80 -1.00
CA GLY A 184 -6.08 -24.18 -2.24
C GLY A 184 -5.65 -25.56 -2.80
N GLU A 185 -4.36 -25.93 -2.69
CA GLU A 185 -3.91 -27.28 -3.08
C GLU A 185 -4.37 -28.33 -2.08
N LEU A 186 -4.33 -28.02 -0.79
CA LEU A 186 -4.78 -28.94 0.25
C LEU A 186 -6.30 -29.20 0.18
N GLU A 187 -7.10 -28.17 -0.07
CA GLU A 187 -8.54 -28.31 -0.30
C GLU A 187 -8.84 -29.24 -1.49
N ARG A 188 -8.15 -29.03 -2.61
CA ARG A 188 -8.28 -29.87 -3.81
C ARG A 188 -7.88 -31.33 -3.59
N SER A 189 -6.99 -31.59 -2.66
CA SER A 189 -6.56 -32.95 -2.34
C SER A 189 -7.68 -33.79 -1.73
N GLY A 190 -8.69 -33.19 -1.10
CA GLY A 190 -9.76 -33.87 -0.36
C GLY A 190 -9.30 -34.63 0.87
N VAL A 191 -8.03 -34.55 1.25
CA VAL A 191 -7.47 -35.28 2.40
C VAL A 191 -7.83 -34.54 3.69
N PRO A 192 -8.44 -35.18 4.71
CA PRO A 192 -8.64 -34.61 6.04
C PRO A 192 -7.31 -34.27 6.68
N LEU A 193 -7.08 -33.00 7.05
CA LEU A 193 -5.85 -32.55 7.65
C LEU A 193 -6.01 -31.24 8.47
N ASN A 194 -5.00 -30.92 9.26
CA ASN A 194 -4.86 -29.66 9.97
C ASN A 194 -3.71 -28.86 9.37
N LEU A 195 -4.02 -27.73 8.73
CA LEU A 195 -3.03 -26.77 8.26
C LEU A 195 -2.62 -25.86 9.43
N VAL A 196 -1.36 -25.95 9.83
CA VAL A 196 -0.77 -25.15 10.90
C VAL A 196 0.03 -23.99 10.34
N ILE A 197 -0.38 -22.78 10.68
CA ILE A 197 0.26 -21.53 10.26
C ILE A 197 1.15 -21.02 11.38
N ASN A 198 2.46 -20.98 11.16
CA ASN A 198 3.43 -20.45 12.12
C ASN A 198 3.64 -18.96 11.95
N ASP A 199 3.91 -18.24 13.04
CA ASP A 199 4.32 -16.83 13.00
C ASP A 199 5.75 -16.73 12.43
N ALA A 200 5.84 -16.24 11.21
CA ALA A 200 7.10 -15.97 10.51
C ALA A 200 7.26 -14.48 10.18
N GLY A 201 6.42 -13.60 10.75
CA GLY A 201 6.42 -12.18 10.50
C GLY A 201 5.93 -11.80 9.11
N GLY A 202 5.08 -12.63 8.48
CA GLY A 202 4.57 -12.39 7.13
C GLY A 202 5.61 -12.65 6.02
N LEU A 203 6.67 -13.39 6.29
CA LEU A 203 7.70 -13.73 5.32
C LEU A 203 7.39 -15.06 4.63
N SER A 204 7.83 -15.20 3.37
CA SER A 204 7.76 -16.48 2.66
C SER A 204 8.61 -17.57 3.34
N VAL A 205 8.34 -18.84 3.02
CA VAL A 205 9.04 -19.99 3.64
C VAL A 205 10.56 -19.86 3.60
N LEU A 206 11.15 -19.58 2.44
CA LEU A 206 12.61 -19.47 2.30
C LEU A 206 13.16 -18.22 3.00
N THR A 207 12.47 -17.10 2.89
CA THR A 207 12.88 -15.84 3.53
C THR A 207 12.84 -15.96 5.04
N SER A 208 11.79 -16.55 5.59
CA SER A 208 11.64 -16.75 7.03
C SER A 208 12.64 -17.76 7.59
N TRP A 209 12.94 -18.82 6.82
CA TRP A 209 13.99 -19.77 7.17
C TRP A 209 15.36 -19.10 7.19
N ALA A 210 15.72 -18.36 6.13
CA ALA A 210 16.99 -17.63 6.07
C ALA A 210 17.12 -16.58 7.18
N ALA A 211 16.00 -15.96 7.61
CA ALA A 211 15.97 -15.02 8.73
C ALA A 211 15.88 -15.68 10.11
N GLY A 212 15.92 -17.02 10.20
CA GLY A 212 15.82 -17.79 11.45
C GLY A 212 14.43 -17.79 12.10
N LYS A 213 13.41 -17.21 11.45
CA LYS A 213 12.04 -17.12 11.97
C LYS A 213 11.24 -18.41 11.76
N PHE A 214 11.57 -19.18 10.74
CA PHE A 214 10.98 -20.50 10.47
C PHE A 214 12.09 -21.55 10.61
N SER A 215 12.28 -22.05 11.81
CA SER A 215 13.36 -22.95 12.22
C SER A 215 12.83 -24.09 13.08
N GLY A 216 13.61 -25.14 13.31
CA GLY A 216 13.22 -26.22 14.21
C GLY A 216 12.82 -25.72 15.61
N ASN A 217 13.52 -24.70 16.13
CA ASN A 217 13.17 -24.10 17.43
C ASN A 217 11.83 -23.36 17.41
N SER A 218 11.64 -22.44 16.45
CA SER A 218 10.41 -21.64 16.40
C SER A 218 9.18 -22.51 16.13
N ILE A 219 9.30 -23.47 15.22
CA ILE A 219 8.23 -24.43 14.91
C ILE A 219 7.91 -25.29 16.15
N SER A 220 8.93 -25.90 16.80
CA SER A 220 8.70 -26.75 17.95
C SER A 220 8.10 -26.00 19.15
N THR A 221 8.52 -24.77 19.39
CA THR A 221 7.90 -23.93 20.44
C THR A 221 6.42 -23.67 20.14
N PHE A 222 6.10 -23.25 18.91
CA PHE A 222 4.72 -23.02 18.50
C PHE A 222 3.87 -24.29 18.58
N PHE A 223 4.44 -25.43 18.18
CA PHE A 223 3.73 -26.71 18.25
C PHE A 223 3.40 -27.11 19.69
N LYS A 224 4.35 -27.02 20.60
CA LYS A 224 4.12 -27.34 22.02
C LYS A 224 3.09 -26.44 22.68
N GLU A 225 3.09 -25.17 22.34
CA GLU A 225 2.17 -24.21 22.96
C GLU A 225 0.76 -24.22 22.35
N LYS A 226 0.64 -24.40 21.04
CA LYS A 226 -0.63 -24.17 20.30
C LYS A 226 -1.18 -25.40 19.61
N VAL A 227 -0.34 -26.35 19.20
CA VAL A 227 -0.75 -27.49 18.36
C VAL A 227 -0.97 -28.74 19.20
N GLU A 228 -0.01 -29.17 20.01
CA GLU A 228 -0.10 -30.38 20.81
C GLU A 228 -1.33 -30.42 21.75
N PRO A 229 -1.80 -29.33 22.35
CA PRO A 229 -3.02 -29.38 23.17
C PRO A 229 -4.30 -29.70 22.37
N ASN A 230 -4.27 -29.48 21.04
CA ASN A 230 -5.45 -29.57 20.18
C ASN A 230 -5.38 -30.68 19.13
N VAL A 231 -4.18 -31.22 18.86
CA VAL A 231 -3.94 -32.22 17.81
C VAL A 231 -3.10 -33.37 18.35
N LYS A 232 -3.60 -34.59 18.18
CA LYS A 232 -2.96 -35.83 18.64
C LYS A 232 -2.08 -36.49 17.60
N SER A 233 -2.21 -36.10 16.32
CA SER A 233 -1.43 -36.69 15.24
C SER A 233 0.06 -36.44 15.42
N ARG A 234 0.87 -37.49 15.21
CA ARG A 234 2.33 -37.42 15.24
C ARG A 234 2.96 -37.37 13.83
N ARG A 235 2.16 -37.15 12.79
CA ARG A 235 2.62 -37.02 11.40
C ARG A 235 2.60 -35.57 10.99
N LEU A 236 3.80 -35.02 10.71
CA LEU A 236 3.99 -33.64 10.32
C LEU A 236 4.58 -33.57 8.90
N VAL A 237 3.92 -32.82 8.02
CA VAL A 237 4.43 -32.45 6.69
C VAL A 237 4.97 -31.04 6.75
N ILE A 238 6.20 -30.85 6.30
CA ILE A 238 6.87 -29.54 6.19
C ILE A 238 7.09 -29.17 4.73
N PRO A 239 7.25 -27.88 4.39
CA PRO A 239 7.54 -27.46 3.03
C PRO A 239 8.85 -28.09 2.52
N GLY A 240 8.81 -28.73 1.35
CA GLY A 240 9.96 -29.46 0.79
C GLY A 240 11.22 -28.63 0.61
N LYS A 241 11.08 -27.31 0.38
CA LYS A 241 12.22 -26.37 0.27
C LYS A 241 13.02 -26.20 1.56
N VAL A 242 12.44 -26.57 2.70
CA VAL A 242 13.10 -26.53 4.02
C VAL A 242 13.15 -27.92 4.66
N ALA A 243 13.18 -28.97 3.84
CA ALA A 243 13.29 -30.36 4.30
C ALA A 243 14.51 -30.60 5.21
N VAL A 244 15.53 -29.78 5.12
CA VAL A 244 16.71 -29.78 6.02
C VAL A 244 16.33 -29.66 7.50
N LEU A 245 15.17 -29.06 7.83
CA LEU A 245 14.67 -28.94 9.20
C LEU A 245 14.16 -30.25 9.80
N LYS A 246 13.99 -31.31 8.99
CA LYS A 246 13.40 -32.59 9.44
C LYS A 246 14.08 -33.15 10.68
N GLY A 247 15.41 -33.36 10.63
CA GLY A 247 16.16 -33.95 11.75
C GLY A 247 16.07 -33.10 13.04
N ASP A 248 16.11 -31.77 12.89
CA ASP A 248 15.99 -30.87 14.04
C ASP A 248 14.59 -30.92 14.66
N LEU A 249 13.54 -31.05 13.85
CA LEU A 249 12.17 -31.21 14.32
C LEU A 249 11.92 -32.57 14.97
N GLU A 250 12.43 -33.68 14.39
CA GLU A 250 12.32 -35.01 14.98
C GLU A 250 13.00 -35.10 16.35
N ALA A 251 14.04 -34.30 16.58
CA ALA A 251 14.72 -34.26 17.88
C ALA A 251 14.00 -33.42 18.94
N LYS A 252 13.07 -32.53 18.51
CA LYS A 252 12.43 -31.53 19.40
C LYS A 252 10.93 -31.75 19.65
N LEU A 253 10.26 -32.46 18.75
CA LEU A 253 8.85 -32.84 18.82
C LEU A 253 8.65 -34.31 19.12
#